data_25c003ec8c3cb549cb78c7b82da0da2c
#
_entry.id   25c003ec8c3cb549cb78c7b82da0da2c
#
_cell.length_a   1.000
_cell.length_b   1.000
_cell.length_c   1.000
_cell.angle_alpha   90.00
_cell.angle_beta   90.00
_cell.angle_gamma   90.00
#
_symmetry.space_group_name_H-M   'P 1'
#
loop_
_entity.id
_entity.type
_entity.pdbx_description
1 polymer ?
#
loop_
_entity_poly.entity_id
_entity_poly.type
_entity_poly.pdbx_seq_one_letter_code
_entity_poly.pdbx_strand_id
1 'polypeptide(L)'
;MKRLLTITILFFALTLSAKPRVTGGLSWGYLPQVYRSYSCAYYSGRDGYRINDSREGMRYVRNSYVLLDGGVDFLKHFSVHLQTGLRGVDVDYVVMPMNVDFRFFLKGYDRSGLFIGGMAGAALHKWSFDDGIFNAGLSLGYREQLYRELSVDFAFKIEGVNCHPLPVDKYEGVISRPQVLFSNTNYLFVGFGVGINF
;
A
#
# COMPACT_ATOMS: atom_id res chain seq x y z
N MET A 1 16.01 -14.89 25.09
CA MET A 1 16.21 -15.82 23.95
C MET A 1 15.33 -17.08 24.01
N LYS A 2 15.30 -17.86 25.10
CA LYS A 2 14.50 -19.12 25.18
C LYS A 2 12.99 -18.91 24.86
N ARG A 3 12.36 -17.86 25.38
CA ARG A 3 10.92 -17.56 25.13
C ARG A 3 10.61 -17.20 23.67
N LEU A 4 11.52 -16.49 23.00
CA LEU A 4 11.38 -16.16 21.58
C LEU A 4 11.47 -17.41 20.72
N LEU A 5 12.42 -18.29 21.02
CA LEU A 5 12.60 -19.58 20.34
C LEU A 5 11.37 -20.48 20.51
N THR A 6 10.78 -20.52 21.70
CA THR A 6 9.59 -21.32 22.00
C THR A 6 8.38 -20.80 21.21
N ILE A 7 8.20 -19.46 21.11
CA ILE A 7 7.13 -18.84 20.32
C ILE A 7 7.33 -19.14 18.83
N THR A 8 8.56 -19.05 18.33
CA THR A 8 8.88 -19.36 16.92
C THR A 8 8.63 -20.83 16.60
N ILE A 9 9.02 -21.76 17.48
CA ILE A 9 8.77 -23.20 17.30
C ILE A 9 7.27 -23.51 17.36
N LEU A 10 6.54 -22.89 18.29
CA LEU A 10 5.09 -23.05 18.39
C LEU A 10 4.37 -22.53 17.14
N PHE A 11 4.83 -21.40 16.61
CA PHE A 11 4.32 -20.81 15.34
C PHE A 11 4.58 -21.74 14.16
N PHE A 12 5.80 -22.29 14.06
CA PHE A 12 6.16 -23.29 13.03
C PHE A 12 5.37 -24.60 13.17
N ALA A 13 5.16 -25.09 14.39
CA ALA A 13 4.39 -26.31 14.64
C ALA A 13 2.90 -26.14 14.29
N LEU A 14 2.33 -24.97 14.52
CA LEU A 14 0.97 -24.64 14.12
C LEU A 14 0.80 -24.51 12.59
N THR A 15 1.84 -24.07 11.87
CA THR A 15 1.82 -23.97 10.41
C THR A 15 1.91 -25.32 9.71
N LEU A 16 2.52 -26.33 10.34
CA LEU A 16 2.65 -27.68 9.79
C LEU A 16 1.35 -28.51 9.81
N SER A 17 0.36 -28.08 10.60
CA SER A 17 -0.90 -28.83 10.77
C SER A 17 -2.01 -28.46 9.77
N ALA A 18 -1.88 -27.33 9.07
CA ALA A 18 -2.85 -26.90 8.06
C ALA A 18 -2.23 -26.99 6.66
N LYS A 19 -2.88 -27.68 5.71
CA LYS A 19 -2.47 -27.64 4.32
C LYS A 19 -2.60 -26.21 3.80
N PRO A 20 -1.49 -25.55 3.39
CA PRO A 20 -1.57 -24.20 2.85
C PRO A 20 -2.38 -24.21 1.55
N ARG A 21 -3.29 -23.28 1.40
CA ARG A 21 -4.04 -23.06 0.17
C ARG A 21 -3.45 -21.88 -0.58
N VAL A 22 -3.05 -22.10 -1.83
CA VAL A 22 -2.65 -21.01 -2.72
C VAL A 22 -3.91 -20.36 -3.27
N THR A 23 -3.96 -19.05 -3.22
CA THR A 23 -5.08 -18.22 -3.69
C THR A 23 -4.55 -17.11 -4.59
N GLY A 24 -5.36 -16.71 -5.54
CA GLY A 24 -5.13 -15.55 -6.38
C GLY A 24 -6.34 -14.64 -6.38
N GLY A 25 -6.16 -13.39 -6.78
CA GLY A 25 -7.27 -12.46 -6.81
C GLY A 25 -7.02 -11.22 -7.65
N LEU A 26 -8.11 -10.50 -7.85
CA LEU A 26 -8.14 -9.19 -8.48
C LEU A 26 -8.94 -8.26 -7.58
N SER A 27 -8.38 -7.12 -7.25
CA SER A 27 -9.09 -6.10 -6.48
C SER A 27 -9.04 -4.75 -7.16
N TRP A 28 -10.12 -4.00 -7.03
CA TRP A 28 -10.21 -2.63 -7.51
C TRP A 28 -10.98 -1.78 -6.52
N GLY A 29 -10.77 -0.49 -6.56
CA GLY A 29 -11.46 0.39 -5.65
C GLY A 29 -11.17 1.87 -5.87
N TYR A 30 -11.86 2.65 -5.07
CA TYR A 30 -11.75 4.08 -5.01
C TYR A 30 -11.05 4.46 -3.70
N LEU A 31 -9.90 5.11 -3.83
CA LEU A 31 -9.02 5.42 -2.71
C LEU A 31 -8.53 6.87 -2.83
N PRO A 32 -9.42 7.85 -2.60
CA PRO A 32 -9.09 9.26 -2.71
C PRO A 32 -8.02 9.65 -1.68
N GLN A 33 -7.13 10.53 -2.12
CA GLN A 33 -6.26 11.27 -1.22
C GLN A 33 -7.10 12.27 -0.41
N VAL A 34 -6.91 12.31 0.89
CA VAL A 34 -7.63 13.21 1.81
C VAL A 34 -6.70 14.20 2.50
N TYR A 35 -5.40 13.90 2.58
CA TYR A 35 -4.40 14.78 3.17
C TYR A 35 -3.07 14.68 2.42
N ARG A 36 -2.33 15.79 2.37
CA ARG A 36 -0.97 15.86 1.85
C ARG A 36 -0.12 16.75 2.74
N SER A 37 1.09 16.27 3.06
CA SER A 37 2.17 17.06 3.62
C SER A 37 3.37 16.98 2.68
N TYR A 38 3.89 18.12 2.27
CA TYR A 38 5.01 18.25 1.37
C TYR A 38 6.07 19.15 1.99
N SER A 39 7.32 18.74 1.92
CA SER A 39 8.46 19.53 2.38
C SER A 39 9.67 19.26 1.48
N CYS A 40 10.30 20.29 0.98
CA CYS A 40 11.51 20.16 0.17
C CYS A 40 12.49 21.30 0.41
N ALA A 41 13.76 21.04 0.10
CA ALA A 41 14.79 22.06 -0.02
C ALA A 41 15.67 21.75 -1.23
N TYR A 42 15.97 22.78 -2.00
CA TYR A 42 16.82 22.67 -3.19
C TYR A 42 17.56 23.99 -3.46
N TYR A 43 18.61 23.93 -4.29
CA TYR A 43 19.28 25.11 -4.81
C TYR A 43 18.68 25.50 -6.16
N SER A 44 18.25 26.78 -6.28
CA SER A 44 17.84 27.35 -7.56
C SER A 44 19.04 27.43 -8.49
N GLY A 45 18.92 26.85 -9.68
CA GLY A 45 19.95 26.97 -10.72
C GLY A 45 20.06 28.39 -11.30
N ARG A 46 18.96 29.14 -11.26
CA ARG A 46 18.85 30.48 -11.76
C ARG A 46 19.46 31.52 -10.80
N ASP A 47 19.08 31.42 -9.54
CA ASP A 47 19.32 32.46 -8.55
C ASP A 47 20.45 32.10 -7.58
N GLY A 48 20.91 30.83 -7.59
CA GLY A 48 22.03 30.34 -6.80
C GLY A 48 21.80 30.26 -5.30
N TYR A 49 20.56 30.54 -4.81
CA TYR A 49 20.25 30.47 -3.40
C TYR A 49 19.40 29.22 -3.07
N ARG A 50 19.37 28.89 -1.78
CA ARG A 50 18.60 27.77 -1.25
C ARG A 50 17.13 28.17 -1.09
N ILE A 51 16.24 27.36 -1.67
CA ILE A 51 14.79 27.48 -1.52
C ILE A 51 14.32 26.38 -0.58
N ASN A 52 13.48 26.75 0.41
CA ASN A 52 12.76 25.81 1.25
C ASN A 52 11.25 26.05 1.03
N ASP A 53 10.52 25.00 0.68
CA ASP A 53 9.06 25.04 0.53
C ASP A 53 8.45 23.91 1.37
N SER A 54 7.40 24.24 2.13
CA SER A 54 6.63 23.27 2.88
C SER A 54 5.16 23.66 2.86
N ARG A 55 4.32 22.67 2.61
CA ARG A 55 2.86 22.83 2.56
C ARG A 55 2.20 21.59 3.13
N GLU A 56 1.19 21.80 3.94
CA GLU A 56 0.38 20.72 4.47
C GLU A 56 -1.09 21.12 4.48
N GLY A 57 -1.98 20.14 4.37
CA GLY A 57 -3.40 20.38 4.44
C GLY A 57 -4.26 19.28 3.86
N MET A 58 -5.54 19.45 4.09
CA MET A 58 -6.57 18.64 3.46
C MET A 58 -6.59 18.91 1.96
N ARG A 59 -6.48 17.86 1.18
CA ARG A 59 -6.54 17.93 -0.28
C ARG A 59 -7.25 16.70 -0.82
N TYR A 60 -8.38 16.92 -1.44
CA TYR A 60 -9.13 15.84 -2.05
C TYR A 60 -8.70 15.64 -3.51
N VAL A 61 -8.12 14.46 -3.78
CA VAL A 61 -7.77 14.02 -5.15
C VAL A 61 -8.42 12.67 -5.39
N ARG A 62 -9.16 12.56 -6.48
CA ARG A 62 -9.83 11.32 -6.88
C ARG A 62 -8.78 10.33 -7.39
N ASN A 63 -8.62 9.23 -6.68
CA ASN A 63 -7.73 8.15 -7.07
C ASN A 63 -8.45 6.81 -7.03
N SER A 64 -8.01 5.92 -7.89
CA SER A 64 -8.48 4.54 -7.96
C SER A 64 -7.28 3.59 -8.02
N TYR A 65 -7.55 2.33 -7.82
CA TYR A 65 -6.54 1.28 -7.96
C TYR A 65 -7.14 0.03 -8.62
N VAL A 66 -6.26 -0.72 -9.26
CA VAL A 66 -6.51 -2.09 -9.72
C VAL A 66 -5.28 -2.91 -9.34
N LEU A 67 -5.46 -3.92 -8.50
CA LEU A 67 -4.38 -4.77 -7.99
C LEU A 67 -4.67 -6.24 -8.30
N LEU A 68 -3.63 -6.94 -8.71
CA LEU A 68 -3.55 -8.39 -8.73
C LEU A 68 -2.94 -8.84 -7.41
N ASP A 69 -3.45 -9.87 -6.82
CA ASP A 69 -2.88 -10.49 -5.64
C ASP A 69 -2.72 -11.99 -5.81
N GLY A 70 -1.66 -12.50 -5.21
CA GLY A 70 -1.38 -13.93 -5.11
C GLY A 70 -0.83 -14.23 -3.73
N GLY A 71 -1.33 -15.28 -3.10
CA GLY A 71 -0.97 -15.53 -1.72
C GLY A 71 -1.23 -16.93 -1.22
N VAL A 72 -1.08 -17.07 0.07
CA VAL A 72 -1.27 -18.35 0.77
C VAL A 72 -2.10 -18.14 2.03
N ASP A 73 -3.15 -18.92 2.13
CA ASP A 73 -3.90 -19.11 3.37
C ASP A 73 -3.19 -20.22 4.16
N PHE A 74 -2.48 -19.87 5.23
CA PHE A 74 -1.61 -20.82 5.94
C PHE A 74 -2.16 -21.30 7.29
N LEU A 75 -3.13 -20.61 7.87
CA LEU A 75 -3.88 -21.01 9.05
C LEU A 75 -5.34 -20.69 8.79
N LYS A 76 -6.26 -21.34 9.48
CA LYS A 76 -7.71 -21.12 9.31
C LYS A 76 -8.13 -19.65 9.31
N HIS A 77 -7.37 -18.79 10.00
CA HIS A 77 -7.68 -17.38 10.20
C HIS A 77 -6.70 -16.42 9.55
N PHE A 78 -5.59 -16.89 8.99
CA PHE A 78 -4.53 -16.01 8.49
C PHE A 78 -4.22 -16.27 7.02
N SER A 79 -4.03 -15.19 6.28
CA SER A 79 -3.47 -15.24 4.94
C SER A 79 -2.40 -14.17 4.73
N VAL A 80 -1.49 -14.46 3.80
CA VAL A 80 -0.47 -13.53 3.34
C VAL A 80 -0.52 -13.48 1.82
N HIS A 81 -0.64 -12.28 1.27
CA HIS A 81 -0.72 -12.03 -0.15
C HIS A 81 0.35 -11.06 -0.60
N LEU A 82 0.89 -11.28 -1.78
CA LEU A 82 1.66 -10.30 -2.54
C LEU A 82 0.71 -9.59 -3.48
N GLN A 83 0.72 -8.27 -3.46
CA GLN A 83 -0.14 -7.43 -4.29
C GLN A 83 0.70 -6.55 -5.21
N THR A 84 0.31 -6.46 -6.47
CA THR A 84 0.87 -5.54 -7.44
C THR A 84 -0.19 -5.07 -8.43
N GLY A 85 0.07 -3.98 -9.15
CA GLY A 85 -0.89 -3.45 -10.12
C GLY A 85 -0.69 -1.96 -10.38
N LEU A 86 -1.77 -1.24 -10.53
CA LEU A 86 -1.75 0.20 -10.78
C LEU A 86 -2.54 0.94 -9.71
N ARG A 87 -2.00 2.07 -9.27
CA ARG A 87 -2.61 2.93 -8.26
C ARG A 87 -2.31 4.40 -8.54
N GLY A 88 -3.35 5.25 -8.50
CA GLY A 88 -3.19 6.69 -8.46
C GLY A 88 -2.74 7.17 -7.08
N VAL A 89 -1.82 8.12 -7.05
CA VAL A 89 -1.32 8.76 -5.82
C VAL A 89 -1.65 10.26 -5.80
N ASP A 90 -1.41 10.96 -6.91
CA ASP A 90 -1.77 12.37 -7.09
C ASP A 90 -2.27 12.56 -8.54
N VAL A 91 -2.62 13.79 -8.93
CA VAL A 91 -2.97 14.10 -10.32
C VAL A 91 -1.79 13.71 -11.23
N ASP A 92 -2.07 12.87 -12.22
CA ASP A 92 -1.09 12.34 -13.19
C ASP A 92 0.10 11.55 -12.57
N TYR A 93 -0.02 11.17 -11.28
CA TYR A 93 1.00 10.39 -10.58
C TYR A 93 0.47 8.99 -10.27
N VAL A 94 0.73 8.07 -11.21
CA VAL A 94 0.36 6.66 -11.10
C VAL A 94 1.59 5.83 -10.75
N VAL A 95 1.45 4.92 -9.82
CA VAL A 95 2.52 4.04 -9.35
C VAL A 95 2.11 2.57 -9.47
N MET A 96 3.11 1.71 -9.51
CA MET A 96 2.95 0.27 -9.43
C MET A 96 3.38 -0.21 -8.03
N PRO A 97 2.44 -0.43 -7.11
CA PRO A 97 2.75 -0.92 -5.77
C PRO A 97 3.20 -2.38 -5.81
N MET A 98 4.09 -2.73 -4.88
CA MET A 98 4.53 -4.09 -4.57
C MET A 98 4.38 -4.26 -3.05
N ASN A 99 3.26 -4.83 -2.62
CA ASN A 99 2.86 -4.89 -1.23
C ASN A 99 2.83 -6.33 -0.73
N VAL A 100 3.10 -6.48 0.55
CA VAL A 100 2.73 -7.66 1.33
C VAL A 100 1.48 -7.29 2.12
N ASP A 101 0.42 -8.06 1.97
CA ASP A 101 -0.88 -7.88 2.64
C ASP A 101 -1.14 -9.07 3.56
N PHE A 102 -1.35 -8.79 4.84
CA PHE A 102 -1.68 -9.75 5.88
C PHE A 102 -3.15 -9.60 6.23
N ARG A 103 -3.90 -10.71 6.24
CA ARG A 103 -5.33 -10.69 6.61
C ARG A 103 -5.60 -11.67 7.74
N PHE A 104 -6.42 -11.22 8.68
CA PHE A 104 -6.94 -12.03 9.76
C PHE A 104 -8.46 -12.12 9.64
N PHE A 105 -8.98 -13.33 9.47
CA PHE A 105 -10.40 -13.64 9.29
C PHE A 105 -11.02 -14.12 10.61
N LEU A 106 -12.06 -13.44 11.09
CA LEU A 106 -12.68 -13.78 12.38
C LEU A 106 -13.32 -15.17 12.38
N LYS A 107 -13.93 -15.58 11.26
CA LYS A 107 -14.61 -16.89 11.14
C LYS A 107 -13.81 -17.93 10.36
N GLY A 108 -12.64 -17.55 9.84
CA GLY A 108 -11.84 -18.34 8.93
C GLY A 108 -11.95 -17.84 7.48
N TYR A 109 -10.90 -18.08 6.70
CA TYR A 109 -10.81 -17.61 5.31
C TYR A 109 -11.79 -18.32 4.36
N ASP A 110 -12.30 -19.49 4.76
CA ASP A 110 -13.22 -20.36 4.01
C ASP A 110 -14.71 -20.08 4.30
N ARG A 111 -15.03 -19.03 5.05
CA ARG A 111 -16.38 -18.66 5.46
C ARG A 111 -16.65 -17.17 5.29
N SER A 112 -17.90 -16.85 5.01
CA SER A 112 -18.36 -15.46 5.01
C SER A 112 -18.18 -14.83 6.40
N GLY A 113 -17.56 -13.65 6.46
CA GLY A 113 -17.30 -12.95 7.71
C GLY A 113 -16.36 -11.77 7.61
N LEU A 114 -16.20 -11.10 8.72
CA LEU A 114 -15.31 -9.94 8.83
C LEU A 114 -13.85 -10.38 8.82
N PHE A 115 -13.01 -9.51 8.26
CA PHE A 115 -11.55 -9.59 8.33
C PHE A 115 -10.93 -8.22 8.62
N ILE A 116 -9.75 -8.28 9.20
CA ILE A 116 -8.88 -7.12 9.38
C ILE A 116 -7.61 -7.40 8.60
N GLY A 117 -7.12 -6.41 7.87
CA GLY A 117 -5.88 -6.53 7.11
C GLY A 117 -4.90 -5.42 7.42
N GLY A 118 -3.64 -5.71 7.18
CA GLY A 118 -2.55 -4.75 7.22
C GLY A 118 -1.61 -4.98 6.05
N MET A 119 -1.24 -3.93 5.36
CA MET A 119 -0.32 -4.02 4.24
C MET A 119 0.87 -3.09 4.40
N ALA A 120 2.00 -3.48 3.83
CA ALA A 120 3.16 -2.62 3.69
C ALA A 120 3.92 -3.00 2.41
N GLY A 121 4.61 -2.02 1.83
CA GLY A 121 5.40 -2.26 0.64
C GLY A 121 6.09 -1.04 0.08
N ALA A 122 6.61 -1.20 -1.12
CA ALA A 122 7.21 -0.14 -1.93
C ALA A 122 6.45 0.01 -3.24
N ALA A 123 6.69 1.09 -3.97
CA ALA A 123 6.09 1.25 -5.28
C ALA A 123 7.10 1.78 -6.30
N LEU A 124 6.89 1.40 -7.55
CA LEU A 124 7.62 1.90 -8.71
C LEU A 124 6.84 3.05 -9.34
N HIS A 125 7.55 4.12 -9.67
CA HIS A 125 7.05 5.16 -10.54
C HIS A 125 7.86 5.17 -11.84
N LYS A 126 7.19 5.13 -13.00
CA LYS A 126 7.84 5.03 -14.31
C LYS A 126 8.91 3.93 -14.39
N TRP A 127 8.60 2.75 -13.80
CA TRP A 127 9.50 1.59 -13.74
C TRP A 127 10.80 1.82 -12.95
N SER A 128 10.85 2.84 -12.09
CA SER A 128 12.01 3.14 -11.24
C SER A 128 11.62 3.23 -9.77
N PHE A 129 12.55 2.86 -8.87
CA PHE A 129 12.47 3.09 -7.43
C PHE A 129 13.05 4.46 -7.00
N ASP A 130 13.41 5.29 -7.95
CA ASP A 130 14.14 6.56 -7.69
C ASP A 130 13.39 7.51 -6.75
N ASP A 131 12.07 7.49 -6.76
CA ASP A 131 11.26 8.34 -5.90
C ASP A 131 11.12 7.80 -4.46
N GLY A 132 11.71 6.62 -4.16
CA GLY A 132 11.73 6.03 -2.82
C GLY A 132 10.33 5.91 -2.20
N ILE A 133 9.37 5.35 -2.94
CA ILE A 133 7.96 5.30 -2.54
C ILE A 133 7.73 4.14 -1.59
N PHE A 134 7.28 4.44 -0.37
CA PHE A 134 6.83 3.47 0.62
C PHE A 134 5.36 3.68 0.93
N ASN A 135 4.66 2.58 1.14
CA ASN A 135 3.25 2.60 1.51
C ASN A 135 2.97 1.59 2.62
N ALA A 136 2.05 1.97 3.50
CA ALA A 136 1.51 1.11 4.54
C ALA A 136 0.04 1.45 4.76
N GLY A 137 -0.74 0.46 5.16
CA GLY A 137 -2.17 0.66 5.35
C GLY A 137 -2.84 -0.40 6.19
N LEU A 138 -4.06 -0.08 6.60
CA LEU A 138 -4.95 -0.97 7.31
C LEU A 138 -6.24 -1.12 6.52
N SER A 139 -6.86 -2.28 6.63
CA SER A 139 -8.15 -2.57 6.03
C SER A 139 -9.08 -3.26 7.03
N LEU A 140 -10.35 -2.92 6.96
CA LEU A 140 -11.44 -3.62 7.61
C LEU A 140 -12.40 -4.04 6.52
N GLY A 141 -12.70 -5.33 6.42
CA GLY A 141 -13.52 -5.82 5.33
C GLY A 141 -14.44 -6.95 5.73
N TYR A 142 -15.28 -7.29 4.77
CA TYR A 142 -16.18 -8.42 4.83
C TYR A 142 -15.98 -9.30 3.60
N ARG A 143 -15.74 -10.58 3.83
CA ARG A 143 -15.67 -11.62 2.81
C ARG A 143 -17.01 -12.29 2.66
N GLU A 144 -17.52 -12.37 1.45
CA GLU A 144 -18.63 -13.24 1.08
C GLU A 144 -18.09 -14.46 0.33
N GLN A 145 -18.25 -15.64 0.91
CA GLN A 145 -17.85 -16.90 0.31
C GLN A 145 -18.98 -17.39 -0.62
N LEU A 146 -18.76 -17.35 -1.93
CA LEU A 146 -19.74 -17.77 -2.93
C LEU A 146 -19.64 -19.28 -3.19
N TYR A 147 -18.43 -19.80 -3.38
CA TYR A 147 -18.12 -21.20 -3.59
C TYR A 147 -16.84 -21.56 -2.82
N ARG A 148 -16.46 -22.83 -2.81
CA ARG A 148 -15.25 -23.30 -2.10
C ARG A 148 -13.98 -22.53 -2.46
N GLU A 149 -13.88 -22.09 -3.72
CA GLU A 149 -12.68 -21.43 -4.25
C GLU A 149 -12.93 -19.99 -4.70
N LEU A 150 -14.19 -19.51 -4.63
CA LEU A 150 -14.56 -18.19 -5.09
C LEU A 150 -15.12 -17.37 -3.94
N SER A 151 -14.52 -16.24 -3.66
CA SER A 151 -15.02 -15.27 -2.67
C SER A 151 -14.95 -13.84 -3.18
N VAL A 152 -15.80 -12.98 -2.61
CA VAL A 152 -15.80 -11.54 -2.86
C VAL A 152 -15.51 -10.82 -1.56
N ASP A 153 -14.51 -9.95 -1.57
CA ASP A 153 -14.10 -9.13 -0.43
C ASP A 153 -14.55 -7.70 -0.64
N PHE A 154 -15.20 -7.12 0.36
CA PHE A 154 -15.50 -5.69 0.45
C PHE A 154 -14.63 -5.12 1.55
N ALA A 155 -13.82 -4.11 1.27
CA ALA A 155 -12.88 -3.57 2.24
C ALA A 155 -12.91 -2.05 2.28
N PHE A 156 -12.99 -1.50 3.48
CA PHE A 156 -12.62 -0.11 3.78
C PHE A 156 -11.13 -0.07 4.06
N LYS A 157 -10.43 0.93 3.51
CA LYS A 157 -8.97 1.04 3.59
C LYS A 157 -8.55 2.43 4.04
N ILE A 158 -7.52 2.47 4.88
CA ILE A 158 -6.78 3.68 5.24
C ILE A 158 -5.32 3.41 4.92
N GLU A 159 -4.70 4.23 4.08
CA GLU A 159 -3.34 4.02 3.61
C GLU A 159 -2.52 5.29 3.66
N GLY A 160 -1.28 5.18 4.14
CA GLY A 160 -0.26 6.21 4.07
C GLY A 160 0.74 5.89 2.95
N VAL A 161 1.13 6.91 2.21
CA VAL A 161 2.21 6.82 1.20
C VAL A 161 3.22 7.91 1.49
N ASN A 162 4.48 7.51 1.61
CA ASN A 162 5.62 8.41 1.69
C ASN A 162 6.42 8.30 0.40
N CYS A 163 6.82 9.42 -0.19
CA CYS A 163 7.66 9.44 -1.38
C CYS A 163 8.56 10.68 -1.40
N HIS A 164 9.58 10.61 -2.26
CA HIS A 164 10.61 11.64 -2.41
C HIS A 164 10.65 12.16 -3.87
N PRO A 165 9.55 12.79 -4.36
CA PRO A 165 9.50 13.28 -5.72
C PRO A 165 10.46 14.45 -5.92
N LEU A 166 10.92 14.64 -7.15
CA LEU A 166 11.70 15.83 -7.49
C LEU A 166 10.83 17.09 -7.34
N PRO A 167 11.34 18.15 -6.68
CA PRO A 167 10.64 19.42 -6.57
C PRO A 167 10.39 20.03 -7.96
N VAL A 168 9.29 20.74 -8.10
CA VAL A 168 8.94 21.49 -9.31
C VAL A 168 8.93 22.96 -8.96
N ASP A 169 9.90 23.71 -9.52
CA ASP A 169 9.94 25.15 -9.42
C ASP A 169 9.04 25.80 -10.47
N LYS A 170 8.44 26.94 -10.13
CA LYS A 170 7.55 27.68 -11.02
C LYS A 170 8.25 28.19 -12.29
N TYR A 171 9.54 28.51 -12.18
CA TYR A 171 10.31 29.16 -13.24
C TYR A 171 11.31 28.23 -13.91
N GLU A 172 11.85 27.26 -13.17
CA GLU A 172 12.88 26.32 -13.64
C GLU A 172 12.31 24.95 -14.05
N GLY A 173 11.04 24.67 -13.70
CA GLY A 173 10.44 23.37 -13.95
C GLY A 173 10.91 22.30 -12.94
N VAL A 174 11.13 21.08 -13.41
CA VAL A 174 11.58 19.96 -12.55
C VAL A 174 13.04 20.17 -12.17
N ILE A 175 13.30 20.29 -10.86
CA ILE A 175 14.66 20.49 -10.32
C ILE A 175 15.46 19.20 -10.45
N SER A 176 16.71 19.31 -10.92
CA SER A 176 17.59 18.16 -11.08
C SER A 176 18.03 17.59 -9.72
N ARG A 177 18.20 16.26 -9.64
CA ARG A 177 18.59 15.58 -8.38
C ARG A 177 19.80 16.17 -7.66
N PRO A 178 20.91 16.57 -8.33
CA PRO A 178 22.06 17.16 -7.65
C PRO A 178 21.76 18.46 -6.91
N GLN A 179 20.72 19.20 -7.32
CA GLN A 179 20.29 20.45 -6.69
C GLN A 179 19.35 20.23 -5.49
N VAL A 180 18.80 19.03 -5.35
CA VAL A 180 17.83 18.71 -4.29
C VAL A 180 18.57 18.28 -3.04
N LEU A 181 18.39 19.02 -1.94
CA LEU A 181 18.92 18.66 -0.63
C LEU A 181 18.04 17.60 0.06
N PHE A 182 16.73 17.81 0.03
CA PHE A 182 15.75 16.83 0.44
C PHE A 182 14.40 17.12 -0.23
N SER A 183 13.60 16.09 -0.40
CA SER A 183 12.20 16.19 -0.78
C SER A 183 11.44 15.06 -0.08
N ASN A 184 10.36 15.39 0.56
CA ASN A 184 9.51 14.43 1.26
C ASN A 184 8.04 14.81 1.09
N THR A 185 7.24 13.84 0.68
CA THR A 185 5.79 14.01 0.55
C THR A 185 5.09 12.84 1.20
N ASN A 186 4.18 13.15 2.11
CA ASN A 186 3.32 12.17 2.75
C ASN A 186 1.89 12.39 2.27
N TYR A 187 1.24 11.30 1.90
CA TYR A 187 -0.16 11.26 1.52
C TYR A 187 -0.94 10.36 2.45
N LEU A 188 -2.17 10.74 2.76
CA LEU A 188 -3.15 9.89 3.43
C LEU A 188 -4.32 9.64 2.49
N PHE A 189 -4.71 8.39 2.38
CA PHE A 189 -5.82 7.92 1.57
C PHE A 189 -6.84 7.22 2.45
N VAL A 190 -8.12 7.41 2.12
CA VAL A 190 -9.23 6.73 2.79
C VAL A 190 -10.25 6.35 1.74
N GLY A 191 -10.63 5.09 1.66
CA GLY A 191 -11.57 4.65 0.64
C GLY A 191 -12.04 3.23 0.80
N PHE A 192 -12.57 2.68 -0.27
CA PHE A 192 -13.13 1.33 -0.29
C PHE A 192 -12.77 0.60 -1.58
N GLY A 193 -12.83 -0.71 -1.50
CA GLY A 193 -12.59 -1.56 -2.66
C GLY A 193 -13.33 -2.87 -2.58
N VAL A 194 -13.36 -3.52 -3.73
CA VAL A 194 -13.92 -4.85 -3.93
C VAL A 194 -12.83 -5.75 -4.50
N GLY A 195 -12.76 -6.97 -4.02
CA GLY A 195 -11.83 -7.99 -4.52
C GLY A 195 -12.56 -9.28 -4.83
N ILE A 196 -12.10 -9.98 -5.85
CA ILE A 196 -12.52 -11.34 -6.18
C ILE A 196 -11.32 -12.23 -5.95
N ASN A 197 -11.48 -13.30 -5.15
CA ASN A 197 -10.41 -14.27 -4.86
C ASN A 197 -10.87 -15.65 -5.29
N PHE A 198 -9.91 -16.43 -5.82
CA PHE A 198 -10.09 -17.79 -6.35
C PHE A 198 -8.90 -18.69 -6.08
#